data_f6bea81d80cc6b762b94cda305c2cdeb
#
_entry.id   f6bea81d80cc6b762b94cda305c2cdeb
#
_cell.length_a   1.000
_cell.length_b   1.000
_cell.length_c   1.000
_cell.angle_alpha   90.00
_cell.angle_beta   90.00
_cell.angle_gamma   90.00
#
_symmetry.space_group_name_H-M   'P 1'
#
loop_
_entity.id
_entity.type
_entity.pdbx_description
1 polymer ?
#
loop_
_entity_poly.entity_id
_entity_poly.type
_entity_poly.pdbx_seq_one_letter_code
_entity_poly.pdbx_strand_id
1 'polypeptide(L)'
;ETAGEVVKYNQQAIKVPYFNQSAGFTKSAKEVWGWQNLPYLNGVKDPYCKQTQFLGHGVGISGCGASGMAREGFDYKSIINYYLPGTKVQKIY
;
A
#
# COMPACT_ATOMS: atom_id res chain seq x y z
N GLU A 1 3.69 9.64 -8.24
CA GLU A 1 5.06 9.19 -8.28
C GLU A 1 6.02 10.21 -7.69
N THR A 2 7.02 9.73 -6.97
CA THR A 2 7.94 10.58 -6.22
C THR A 2 9.33 10.50 -6.85
N ALA A 3 9.66 11.49 -7.68
CA ALA A 3 10.95 11.53 -8.36
C ALA A 3 12.09 11.51 -7.34
N GLY A 4 13.07 10.65 -7.59
CA GLY A 4 14.23 10.54 -6.72
C GLY A 4 14.00 9.82 -5.41
N GLU A 5 12.84 9.19 -5.24
CA GLU A 5 12.53 8.46 -4.02
C GLU A 5 12.17 7.02 -4.33
N VAL A 6 12.48 6.12 -3.41
CA VAL A 6 12.14 4.70 -3.52
C VAL A 6 11.54 4.24 -2.19
N VAL A 7 10.72 3.19 -2.28
CA VAL A 7 10.20 2.51 -1.09
C VAL A 7 11.12 1.33 -0.82
N LYS A 8 11.58 1.20 0.42
CA LYS A 8 12.52 0.16 0.81
C LYS A 8 11.97 -0.67 1.96
N TYR A 9 12.31 -1.94 1.96
CA TYR A 9 12.09 -2.84 3.08
C TYR A 9 13.41 -3.57 3.35
N ASN A 10 13.88 -3.52 4.60
CA ASN A 10 15.19 -4.07 4.99
C ASN A 10 16.31 -3.57 4.07
N GLN A 11 16.29 -2.26 3.79
CA GLN A 11 17.33 -1.57 3.02
C GLN A 11 17.37 -1.98 1.54
N GLN A 12 16.34 -2.68 1.05
CA GLN A 12 16.24 -3.05 -0.36
C GLN A 12 15.03 -2.39 -0.98
N ALA A 13 15.21 -1.84 -2.18
CA ALA A 13 14.10 -1.26 -2.93
C ALA A 13 13.08 -2.35 -3.28
N ILE A 14 11.82 -2.02 -3.13
CA ILE A 14 10.74 -2.96 -3.41
C ILE A 14 9.80 -2.38 -4.47
N LYS A 15 9.11 -3.28 -5.16
CA LYS A 15 7.99 -2.88 -6.00
C LYS A 15 6.78 -2.62 -5.13
N VAL A 16 6.03 -1.58 -5.46
CA VAL A 16 4.85 -1.19 -4.70
C VAL A 16 3.62 -1.51 -5.53
N PRO A 17 2.93 -2.61 -5.24
CA PRO A 17 1.68 -2.88 -5.93
C PRO A 17 0.58 -1.92 -5.47
N TYR A 18 -0.32 -1.61 -6.37
CA TYR A 18 -1.48 -0.80 -6.03
C TYR A 18 -2.66 -1.21 -6.88
N PHE A 19 -3.85 -0.81 -6.43
CA PHE A 19 -5.10 -1.16 -7.11
C PHE A 19 -6.12 -0.06 -6.83
N ASN A 20 -7.24 -0.09 -7.57
CA ASN A 20 -8.19 1.02 -7.54
C ASN A 20 -8.97 1.12 -6.24
N GLN A 21 -9.55 0.01 -5.77
CA GLN A 21 -10.55 0.07 -4.72
C GLN A 21 -10.58 -1.24 -3.95
N SER A 22 -10.67 -1.14 -2.63
CA SER A 22 -10.86 -2.28 -1.76
C SER A 22 -12.31 -2.37 -1.29
N ALA A 23 -12.61 -3.46 -0.60
CA ALA A 23 -13.89 -3.66 0.08
C ALA A 23 -13.74 -3.44 1.58
N GLY A 24 -12.89 -2.50 1.98
CA GLY A 24 -12.65 -2.18 3.39
C GLY A 24 -11.41 -2.81 3.97
N PHE A 25 -10.66 -3.56 3.17
CA PHE A 25 -9.38 -4.17 3.59
C PHE A 25 -8.56 -4.52 2.35
N THR A 26 -7.23 -4.63 2.53
CA THR A 26 -6.36 -5.10 1.46
C THR A 26 -6.03 -6.57 1.69
N LYS A 27 -5.68 -7.25 0.62
CA LYS A 27 -5.34 -8.68 0.65
C LYS A 27 -3.83 -8.86 0.75
N SER A 28 -3.41 -10.04 1.21
CA SER A 28 -1.98 -10.35 1.23
C SER A 28 -1.51 -10.85 -0.13
N ALA A 29 -0.23 -10.62 -0.42
CA ALA A 29 0.37 -11.17 -1.64
C ALA A 29 0.36 -12.69 -1.60
N LYS A 30 0.45 -13.28 -0.40
CA LYS A 30 0.40 -14.73 -0.25
C LYS A 30 -0.93 -15.30 -0.72
N GLU A 31 -2.06 -14.68 -0.32
CA GLU A 31 -3.37 -15.23 -0.69
C GLU A 31 -3.70 -14.99 -2.15
N VAL A 32 -3.22 -13.90 -2.75
CA VAL A 32 -3.57 -13.56 -4.13
C VAL A 32 -2.61 -14.19 -5.13
N TRP A 33 -1.30 -14.15 -4.83
CA TRP A 33 -0.26 -14.58 -5.77
C TRP A 33 0.59 -15.73 -5.26
N GLY A 34 0.40 -16.18 -4.03
CA GLY A 34 1.22 -17.22 -3.44
C GLY A 34 2.62 -16.77 -3.04
N TRP A 35 2.89 -15.48 -3.01
CA TRP A 35 4.20 -14.96 -2.64
C TRP A 35 4.36 -15.00 -1.12
N GLN A 36 5.47 -15.54 -0.65
CA GLN A 36 5.76 -15.68 0.77
C GLN A 36 6.91 -14.78 1.18
N ASN A 37 7.03 -14.59 2.50
CA ASN A 37 8.12 -13.82 3.11
C ASN A 37 8.11 -12.34 2.70
N LEU A 38 6.91 -11.79 2.50
CA LEU A 38 6.73 -10.38 2.21
C LEU A 38 5.81 -9.77 3.27
N PRO A 39 6.33 -9.52 4.50
CA PRO A 39 5.48 -9.05 5.59
C PRO A 39 4.85 -7.69 5.35
N TYR A 40 5.44 -6.87 4.47
CA TYR A 40 4.84 -5.59 4.12
C TYR A 40 3.65 -5.73 3.16
N LEU A 41 3.33 -6.95 2.70
CA LEU A 41 2.17 -7.22 1.84
C LEU A 41 1.22 -8.21 2.50
N ASN A 42 0.99 -8.09 3.79
CA ASN A 42 0.11 -8.98 4.54
C ASN A 42 -1.35 -8.52 4.58
N GLY A 43 -1.64 -7.37 4.02
CA GLY A 43 -2.99 -6.83 4.06
C GLY A 43 -3.23 -5.98 5.30
N VAL A 44 -4.06 -4.97 5.18
CA VAL A 44 -4.43 -4.07 6.27
C VAL A 44 -5.90 -3.69 6.13
N LYS A 45 -6.48 -3.18 7.21
CA LYS A 45 -7.80 -2.56 7.14
C LYS A 45 -7.71 -1.30 6.29
N ASP A 46 -8.77 -1.00 5.56
CA ASP A 46 -8.82 0.14 4.65
C ASP A 46 -10.04 1.00 4.96
N PRO A 47 -10.06 1.66 6.13
CA PRO A 47 -11.25 2.38 6.58
C PRO A 47 -11.57 3.63 5.78
N TYR A 48 -10.60 4.16 5.03
CA TYR A 48 -10.83 5.35 4.21
C TYR A 48 -11.39 5.02 2.83
N CYS A 49 -11.47 3.73 2.49
CA CYS A 49 -12.16 3.26 1.30
C CYS A 49 -13.50 2.67 1.73
N LYS A 50 -14.57 3.40 1.52
CA LYS A 50 -15.89 3.01 2.05
C LYS A 50 -16.71 2.30 0.99
N GLN A 51 -16.09 1.36 0.30
CA GLN A 51 -16.73 0.57 -0.75
C GLN A 51 -16.89 -0.86 -0.30
N THR A 52 -17.69 -1.61 -1.02
CA THR A 52 -18.00 -2.99 -0.67
C THR A 52 -17.51 -4.01 -1.70
N GLN A 53 -16.88 -3.55 -2.78
CA GLN A 53 -16.38 -4.42 -3.84
C GLN A 53 -14.95 -4.05 -4.20
N PHE A 54 -14.14 -5.06 -4.50
CA PHE A 54 -12.80 -4.85 -4.98
C PHE A 54 -12.80 -4.46 -6.46
N LEU A 55 -11.94 -3.49 -6.81
CA LEU A 55 -11.56 -3.21 -8.19
C LEU A 55 -10.05 -3.34 -8.27
N GLY A 56 -9.59 -4.42 -8.89
CA GLY A 56 -8.18 -4.77 -8.98
C GLY A 56 -7.84 -5.93 -8.06
N HIS A 57 -6.55 -6.24 -7.96
CA HIS A 57 -6.09 -7.44 -7.25
C HIS A 57 -6.19 -7.36 -5.73
N GLY A 58 -6.28 -6.17 -5.17
CA GLY A 58 -6.45 -5.99 -3.74
C GLY A 58 -5.19 -6.01 -2.90
N VAL A 59 -4.01 -6.08 -3.51
CA VAL A 59 -2.73 -6.16 -2.80
C VAL A 59 -2.02 -4.83 -2.84
N GLY A 60 -1.50 -4.38 -1.70
CA GLY A 60 -0.69 -3.18 -1.61
C GLY A 60 -1.51 -1.94 -1.31
N ILE A 61 -1.30 -0.87 -2.07
CA ILE A 61 -1.92 0.41 -1.82
C ILE A 61 -3.28 0.49 -2.50
N SER A 62 -4.31 0.79 -1.71
CA SER A 62 -5.66 1.05 -2.20
C SER A 62 -5.75 2.50 -2.68
N GLY A 63 -6.02 2.70 -3.96
CA GLY A 63 -6.19 4.05 -4.51
C GLY A 63 -7.34 4.80 -3.85
N CYS A 64 -8.45 4.12 -3.63
CA CYS A 64 -9.61 4.66 -2.94
C CYS A 64 -9.25 5.10 -1.51
N GLY A 65 -8.58 4.21 -0.76
CA GLY A 65 -8.21 4.51 0.62
C GLY A 65 -7.12 5.56 0.71
N ALA A 66 -6.13 5.50 -0.17
CA ALA A 66 -5.06 6.50 -0.19
C ALA A 66 -5.62 7.90 -0.47
N SER A 67 -6.56 8.02 -1.39
CA SER A 67 -7.23 9.30 -1.65
C SER A 67 -7.98 9.78 -0.42
N GLY A 68 -8.65 8.88 0.30
CA GLY A 68 -9.34 9.22 1.53
C GLY A 68 -8.40 9.70 2.60
N MET A 69 -7.26 9.03 2.77
CA MET A 69 -6.24 9.45 3.73
C MET A 69 -5.68 10.82 3.38
N ALA A 70 -5.41 11.07 2.09
CA ALA A 70 -4.90 12.36 1.65
C ALA A 70 -5.90 13.48 1.96
N ARG A 71 -7.18 13.24 1.77
CA ARG A 71 -8.21 14.22 2.12
C ARG A 71 -8.24 14.51 3.63
N GLU A 72 -7.86 13.53 4.45
CA GLU A 72 -7.78 13.70 5.89
C GLU A 72 -6.49 14.37 6.36
N GLY A 73 -5.58 14.68 5.45
CA GLY A 73 -4.36 15.40 5.78
C GLY A 73 -3.11 14.56 5.93
N PHE A 74 -3.19 13.25 5.67
CA PHE A 74 -2.00 12.39 5.72
C PHE A 74 -1.09 12.68 4.54
N ASP A 75 0.21 12.74 4.78
CA ASP A 75 1.17 12.90 3.69
C ASP A 75 1.43 11.55 3.00
N TYR A 76 2.11 11.60 1.84
CA TYR A 76 2.28 10.39 1.06
C TYR A 76 3.15 9.35 1.76
N LYS A 77 4.11 9.77 2.59
CA LYS A 77 4.95 8.82 3.32
C LYS A 77 4.15 8.05 4.36
N SER A 78 3.27 8.73 5.07
CA SER A 78 2.37 8.09 6.03
C SER A 78 1.42 7.14 5.35
N ILE A 79 0.90 7.50 4.18
CA ILE A 79 -0.01 6.66 3.41
C ILE A 79 0.70 5.38 2.97
N ILE A 80 1.90 5.51 2.40
CA ILE A 80 2.67 4.35 1.97
C ILE A 80 2.98 3.43 3.15
N ASN A 81 3.42 3.99 4.27
CA ASN A 81 3.74 3.18 5.45
C ASN A 81 2.52 2.49 6.03
N TYR A 82 1.34 3.08 5.88
CA TYR A 82 0.12 2.44 6.36
C TYR A 82 -0.17 1.16 5.58
N TYR A 83 -0.16 1.25 4.24
CA TYR A 83 -0.49 0.08 3.41
C TYR A 83 0.64 -0.93 3.33
N LEU A 84 1.88 -0.49 3.52
CA LEU A 84 3.07 -1.32 3.45
C LEU A 84 3.85 -1.21 4.76
N PRO A 85 3.37 -1.84 5.85
CA PRO A 85 4.00 -1.70 7.16
C PRO A 85 5.46 -2.14 7.14
N GLY A 86 6.31 -1.40 7.83
CA GLY A 86 7.73 -1.72 7.92
C GLY A 86 8.58 -1.18 6.77
N THR A 87 7.96 -0.53 5.79
CA THR A 87 8.72 0.06 4.69
C THR A 87 9.13 1.50 5.02
N LYS A 88 10.08 2.01 4.25
CA LYS A 88 10.52 3.40 4.33
C LYS A 88 10.58 4.01 2.95
N VAL A 89 10.19 5.28 2.86
CA VAL A 89 10.37 6.06 1.65
C VAL A 89 11.69 6.80 1.81
N GLN A 90 12.63 6.57 0.91
CA GLN A 90 13.97 7.12 1.00
C GLN A 90 14.34 7.86 -0.27
N LYS A 91 14.91 9.03 -0.10
CA LYS A 91 15.43 9.82 -1.21
C LYS A 91 16.79 9.28 -1.62
N ILE A 92 16.98 9.07 -2.92
CA ILE A 92 18.22 8.49 -3.42
C ILE A 92 19.13 9.53 -4.10
N TYR A 93 18.66 10.77 -4.23
CA TYR A 93 19.49 11.88 -4.70
C TYR A 93 18.88 13.23 -4.34
#